data_b53e11fc69984ab03b59560f71542fe7
#
_entry.id   b53e11fc69984ab03b59560f71542fe7
#
_cell.length_a   1.000
_cell.length_b   1.000
_cell.length_c   1.000
_cell.angle_alpha   90.00
_cell.angle_beta   90.00
_cell.angle_gamma   90.00
#
_symmetry.space_group_name_H-M   'P 1'
#
loop_
_entity.id
_entity.type
_entity.pdbx_description
1 polymer ?
#
loop_
_entity_poly.entity_id
_entity_poly.type
_entity_poly.pdbx_seq_one_letter_code
_entity_poly.pdbx_strand_id
1 'polypeptide(L)'
;MTELAQLLYPLCKNKEGVEAFVSVIVEYTGYFTDAEGEMVINAVHDCSGRSVGERKKTRADYYLENGKYELAIKEYELLLKEREDCTQTAFEGSIYHGMGVAFAKMFLFEQADYYLEKAYGILTEEKIAFRMLAAKRLYKSEQEYICYVAEHPELFEVSQCLEERLSESEKMWLVSEKKKQIDDLKKCKDLGEAQLYYEEMERMTNRLKENFRRCLQE
;
A
#
# COMPACT_ATOMS: atom_id res chain seq x y z
N MET A 1 -16.89 17.99 -37.50
CA MET A 1 -15.97 17.25 -36.60
C MET A 1 -15.20 18.29 -35.79
N THR A 2 -14.99 18.08 -34.51
CA THR A 2 -14.13 18.95 -33.71
C THR A 2 -12.68 18.87 -34.22
N GLU A 3 -11.92 19.94 -34.10
CA GLU A 3 -10.51 20.02 -34.59
C GLU A 3 -9.69 18.85 -34.05
N LEU A 4 -9.82 18.52 -32.78
CA LEU A 4 -9.15 17.37 -32.19
C LEU A 4 -9.45 16.05 -32.91
N ALA A 5 -10.71 15.83 -33.34
CA ALA A 5 -11.07 14.62 -34.07
C ALA A 5 -10.40 14.55 -35.45
N GLN A 6 -10.13 15.71 -36.09
CA GLN A 6 -9.39 15.79 -37.35
C GLN A 6 -7.91 15.45 -37.17
N LEU A 7 -7.32 15.81 -36.01
CA LEU A 7 -5.92 15.48 -35.69
C LEU A 7 -5.76 14.00 -35.33
N LEU A 8 -6.73 13.41 -34.62
CA LEU A 8 -6.67 12.02 -34.19
C LEU A 8 -7.05 11.00 -35.27
N TYR A 9 -7.86 11.39 -36.26
CA TYR A 9 -8.30 10.48 -37.32
C TYR A 9 -7.18 9.86 -38.14
N PRO A 10 -6.12 10.59 -38.59
CA PRO A 10 -4.97 10.02 -39.29
C PRO A 10 -4.24 8.96 -38.44
N LEU A 11 -4.10 9.18 -37.12
CA LEU A 11 -3.44 8.24 -36.21
C LEU A 11 -4.21 6.92 -36.14
N CYS A 12 -5.56 6.98 -36.04
CA CYS A 12 -6.42 5.79 -36.10
C CYS A 12 -6.25 5.04 -37.45
N LYS A 13 -6.22 5.78 -38.59
CA LYS A 13 -6.11 5.18 -39.89
C LYS A 13 -4.76 4.49 -40.12
N ASN A 14 -3.70 5.09 -39.60
CA ASN A 14 -2.34 4.55 -39.67
C ASN A 14 -2.04 3.50 -38.61
N LYS A 15 -2.95 3.23 -37.69
CA LYS A 15 -2.77 2.32 -36.54
C LYS A 15 -1.56 2.70 -35.68
N GLU A 16 -1.36 4.01 -35.48
CA GLU A 16 -0.31 4.54 -34.61
C GLU A 16 -0.52 4.09 -33.16
N GLY A 17 0.57 4.03 -32.37
CA GLY A 17 0.54 3.66 -30.97
C GLY A 17 -0.16 4.69 -30.07
N VAL A 18 -0.53 4.27 -28.86
CA VAL A 18 -1.20 5.13 -27.86
C VAL A 18 -0.40 6.40 -27.58
N GLU A 19 0.92 6.34 -27.65
CA GLU A 19 1.84 7.47 -27.47
C GLU A 19 1.54 8.64 -28.43
N ALA A 20 1.34 8.34 -29.71
CA ALA A 20 1.02 9.35 -30.70
C ALA A 20 -0.31 10.06 -30.40
N PHE A 21 -1.31 9.31 -29.90
CA PHE A 21 -2.58 9.90 -29.46
C PHE A 21 -2.41 10.82 -28.28
N VAL A 22 -1.65 10.37 -27.26
CA VAL A 22 -1.43 11.15 -26.04
C VAL A 22 -0.63 12.42 -26.37
N SER A 23 0.39 12.34 -27.21
CA SER A 23 1.16 13.52 -27.63
C SER A 23 0.27 14.58 -28.28
N VAL A 24 -0.60 14.17 -29.21
CA VAL A 24 -1.54 15.09 -29.86
C VAL A 24 -2.54 15.69 -28.86
N ILE A 25 -3.03 14.89 -27.90
CA ILE A 25 -3.97 15.38 -26.89
C ILE A 25 -3.31 16.37 -25.95
N VAL A 26 -2.10 16.07 -25.46
CA VAL A 26 -1.31 16.94 -24.59
C VAL A 26 -1.06 18.29 -25.27
N GLU A 27 -0.58 18.25 -26.50
CA GLU A 27 -0.30 19.45 -27.29
C GLU A 27 -1.56 20.26 -27.61
N TYR A 28 -2.64 19.59 -28.02
CA TYR A 28 -3.90 20.27 -28.39
C TYR A 28 -4.58 20.94 -27.20
N THR A 29 -4.55 20.30 -26.03
CA THR A 29 -5.25 20.82 -24.84
C THR A 29 -4.51 22.00 -24.21
N GLY A 30 -3.18 22.06 -24.33
CA GLY A 30 -2.35 23.08 -23.69
C GLY A 30 -2.53 23.12 -22.15
N TYR A 31 -3.04 22.04 -21.56
CA TYR A 31 -3.33 21.95 -20.12
C TYR A 31 -2.06 21.79 -19.30
N PHE A 32 -1.07 21.11 -19.85
CA PHE A 32 0.20 20.80 -19.20
C PHE A 32 1.28 21.80 -19.65
N THR A 33 2.22 22.10 -18.76
CA THR A 33 3.49 22.73 -19.16
C THR A 33 4.30 21.75 -20.03
N ASP A 34 5.27 22.24 -20.79
CA ASP A 34 6.12 21.39 -21.65
C ASP A 34 6.76 20.24 -20.86
N ALA A 35 7.29 20.52 -19.65
CA ALA A 35 7.89 19.51 -18.78
C ALA A 35 6.87 18.46 -18.29
N GLU A 36 5.66 18.87 -17.92
CA GLU A 36 4.59 17.95 -17.51
C GLU A 36 4.10 17.13 -18.69
N GLY A 37 3.99 17.74 -19.87
CA GLY A 37 3.64 17.05 -21.11
C GLY A 37 4.64 15.94 -21.47
N GLU A 38 5.93 16.23 -21.39
CA GLU A 38 6.99 15.23 -21.59
C GLU A 38 6.92 14.10 -20.54
N MET A 39 6.64 14.42 -19.28
CA MET A 39 6.46 13.39 -18.23
C MET A 39 5.29 12.46 -18.54
N VAL A 40 4.16 12.98 -19.01
CA VAL A 40 3.00 12.18 -19.40
C VAL A 40 3.31 11.28 -20.60
N ILE A 41 3.97 11.81 -21.64
CA ILE A 41 4.34 11.04 -22.82
C ILE A 41 5.33 9.93 -22.47
N ASN A 42 6.35 10.22 -21.65
CA ASN A 42 7.31 9.22 -21.18
C ASN A 42 6.65 8.13 -20.33
N ALA A 43 5.70 8.48 -19.45
CA ALA A 43 4.94 7.51 -18.67
C ALA A 43 4.11 6.57 -19.56
N VAL A 44 3.51 7.08 -20.64
CA VAL A 44 2.79 6.29 -21.64
C VAL A 44 3.73 5.38 -22.42
N HIS A 45 4.89 5.90 -22.83
CA HIS A 45 5.94 5.13 -23.50
C HIS A 45 6.39 3.95 -22.64
N ASP A 46 6.70 4.19 -21.38
CA ASP A 46 7.08 3.14 -20.42
C ASP A 46 5.98 2.09 -20.22
N CYS A 47 4.71 2.49 -20.33
CA CYS A 47 3.57 1.58 -20.23
C CYS A 47 3.31 0.79 -21.52
N SER A 48 3.65 1.33 -22.69
CA SER A 48 3.34 0.71 -23.98
C SER A 48 4.13 -0.58 -24.23
N GLY A 49 5.37 -0.66 -23.72
CA GLY A 49 6.21 -1.86 -23.78
C GLY A 49 5.86 -2.96 -22.80
N ARG A 50 4.96 -2.70 -21.81
CA ARG A 50 4.59 -3.67 -20.78
C ARG A 50 3.52 -4.63 -21.25
N SER A 51 3.62 -5.88 -20.80
CA SER A 51 2.57 -6.88 -20.99
C SER A 51 1.24 -6.43 -20.34
N VAL A 52 0.12 -7.05 -20.75
CA VAL A 52 -1.19 -6.76 -20.16
C VAL A 52 -1.18 -7.04 -18.64
N GLY A 53 -0.49 -8.10 -18.21
CA GLY A 53 -0.34 -8.43 -16.79
C GLY A 53 0.41 -7.35 -16.01
N GLU A 54 1.54 -6.86 -16.55
CA GLU A 54 2.32 -5.80 -15.90
C GLU A 54 1.55 -4.48 -15.79
N ARG A 55 0.78 -4.10 -16.81
CA ARG A 55 -0.09 -2.91 -16.76
C ARG A 55 -1.19 -3.04 -15.69
N LYS A 56 -1.81 -4.21 -15.59
CA LYS A 56 -2.81 -4.49 -14.53
C LYS A 56 -2.16 -4.44 -13.14
N LYS A 57 -0.94 -5.00 -13.01
CA LYS A 57 -0.19 -4.93 -11.75
C LYS A 57 0.14 -3.48 -11.37
N THR A 58 0.62 -2.67 -12.32
CA THR A 58 0.89 -1.24 -12.09
C THR A 58 -0.36 -0.51 -11.59
N ARG A 59 -1.55 -0.84 -12.12
CA ARG A 59 -2.82 -0.28 -11.64
C ARG A 59 -3.14 -0.74 -10.21
N ALA A 60 -2.90 -2.01 -9.89
CA ALA A 60 -3.09 -2.53 -8.53
C ALA A 60 -2.13 -1.86 -7.54
N ASP A 61 -0.86 -1.70 -7.90
CA ASP A 61 0.16 -1.00 -7.11
C ASP A 61 -0.25 0.47 -6.87
N TYR A 62 -0.77 1.16 -7.88
CA TYR A 62 -1.32 2.51 -7.75
C TYR A 62 -2.48 2.58 -6.74
N TYR A 63 -3.42 1.62 -6.76
CA TYR A 63 -4.47 1.55 -5.75
C TYR A 63 -3.92 1.33 -4.34
N LEU A 64 -2.90 0.48 -4.20
CA LEU A 64 -2.22 0.22 -2.94
C LEU A 64 -1.56 1.49 -2.37
N GLU A 65 -0.84 2.23 -3.19
CA GLU A 65 -0.15 3.47 -2.82
C GLU A 65 -1.13 4.58 -2.41
N ASN A 66 -2.29 4.64 -3.07
CA ASN A 66 -3.34 5.61 -2.78
C ASN A 66 -4.34 5.15 -1.70
N GLY A 67 -4.01 4.12 -0.92
CA GLY A 67 -4.83 3.66 0.21
C GLY A 67 -6.13 2.95 -0.17
N LYS A 68 -6.33 2.64 -1.46
CA LYS A 68 -7.51 1.92 -1.97
C LYS A 68 -7.29 0.39 -1.90
N TYR A 69 -7.05 -0.10 -0.69
CA TYR A 69 -6.57 -1.46 -0.44
C TYR A 69 -7.49 -2.56 -1.00
N GLU A 70 -8.81 -2.42 -0.84
CA GLU A 70 -9.77 -3.41 -1.38
C GLU A 70 -9.73 -3.50 -2.91
N LEU A 71 -9.56 -2.36 -3.59
CA LEU A 71 -9.43 -2.34 -5.04
C LEU A 71 -8.11 -2.96 -5.49
N ALA A 72 -7.02 -2.67 -4.77
CA ALA A 72 -5.72 -3.29 -5.03
C ALA A 72 -5.80 -4.82 -4.92
N ILE A 73 -6.40 -5.33 -3.84
CA ILE A 73 -6.56 -6.78 -3.62
C ILE A 73 -7.37 -7.41 -4.75
N LYS A 74 -8.51 -6.82 -5.14
CA LYS A 74 -9.34 -7.33 -6.26
C LYS A 74 -8.56 -7.42 -7.58
N GLU A 75 -7.77 -6.40 -7.90
CA GLU A 75 -6.93 -6.40 -9.11
C GLU A 75 -5.83 -7.48 -9.04
N TYR A 76 -5.17 -7.63 -7.89
CA TYR A 76 -4.18 -8.69 -7.70
C TYR A 76 -4.81 -10.09 -7.80
N GLU A 77 -6.00 -10.31 -7.22
CA GLU A 77 -6.72 -11.59 -7.34
C GLU A 77 -7.09 -11.91 -8.78
N LEU A 78 -7.54 -10.92 -9.56
CA LEU A 78 -7.84 -11.10 -10.97
C LEU A 78 -6.59 -11.50 -11.75
N LEU A 79 -5.44 -10.87 -11.46
CA LEU A 79 -4.17 -11.21 -12.07
C LEU A 79 -3.76 -12.66 -11.79
N LEU A 80 -3.94 -13.13 -10.56
CA LEU A 80 -3.64 -14.52 -10.20
C LEU A 80 -4.57 -15.53 -10.87
N LYS A 81 -5.85 -15.16 -11.09
CA LYS A 81 -6.86 -16.03 -11.74
C LYS A 81 -6.68 -16.13 -13.25
N GLU A 82 -6.24 -15.07 -13.90
CA GLU A 82 -6.05 -15.00 -15.36
C GLU A 82 -4.80 -15.74 -15.85
N ARG A 83 -3.96 -16.22 -14.96
CA ARG A 83 -2.74 -16.95 -15.33
C ARG A 83 -3.07 -18.40 -15.67
N GLU A 84 -2.65 -18.81 -16.86
CA GLU A 84 -2.77 -20.20 -17.33
C GLU A 84 -1.59 -21.09 -16.88
N ASP A 85 -0.44 -20.47 -16.53
CA ASP A 85 0.78 -21.19 -16.17
C ASP A 85 0.91 -21.42 -14.66
N CYS A 86 1.15 -22.68 -14.26
CA CYS A 86 1.34 -23.09 -12.86
C CYS A 86 2.76 -22.80 -12.32
N THR A 87 3.64 -22.14 -13.06
CA THR A 87 5.01 -21.85 -12.63
C THR A 87 5.03 -20.62 -11.72
N GLN A 88 5.56 -20.78 -10.51
CA GLN A 88 5.83 -19.67 -9.59
C GLN A 88 6.91 -18.78 -10.17
N THR A 89 6.56 -17.56 -10.53
CA THR A 89 7.47 -16.59 -11.11
C THR A 89 7.71 -15.42 -10.16
N ALA A 90 8.82 -14.68 -10.35
CA ALA A 90 9.08 -13.46 -9.60
C ALA A 90 7.92 -12.44 -9.72
N PHE A 91 7.22 -12.43 -10.85
CA PHE A 91 6.02 -11.61 -11.04
C PHE A 91 4.90 -12.01 -10.07
N GLU A 92 4.65 -13.31 -9.89
CA GLU A 92 3.66 -13.83 -8.93
C GLU A 92 4.07 -13.50 -7.49
N GLY A 93 5.35 -13.69 -7.14
CA GLY A 93 5.88 -13.29 -5.84
C GLY A 93 5.64 -11.80 -5.55
N SER A 94 5.79 -10.94 -6.56
CA SER A 94 5.52 -9.50 -6.44
C SER A 94 4.03 -9.18 -6.25
N ILE A 95 3.11 -9.98 -6.80
CA ILE A 95 1.66 -9.85 -6.57
C ILE A 95 1.33 -10.25 -5.13
N TYR A 96 1.81 -11.41 -4.68
CA TYR A 96 1.60 -11.85 -3.29
C TYR A 96 2.13 -10.84 -2.28
N HIS A 97 3.31 -10.26 -2.56
CA HIS A 97 3.86 -9.19 -1.74
C HIS A 97 2.92 -7.98 -1.67
N GLY A 98 2.40 -7.50 -2.81
CA GLY A 98 1.43 -6.41 -2.86
C GLY A 98 0.16 -6.70 -2.06
N MET A 99 -0.40 -7.91 -2.21
CA MET A 99 -1.56 -8.36 -1.43
C MET A 99 -1.27 -8.37 0.07
N GLY A 100 -0.12 -8.94 0.47
CA GLY A 100 0.27 -8.99 1.87
C GLY A 100 0.41 -7.60 2.49
N VAL A 101 0.98 -6.64 1.74
CA VAL A 101 1.07 -5.24 2.18
C VAL A 101 -0.31 -4.60 2.29
N ALA A 102 -1.22 -4.86 1.33
CA ALA A 102 -2.59 -4.34 1.37
C ALA A 102 -3.34 -4.83 2.62
N PHE A 103 -3.30 -6.13 2.90
CA PHE A 103 -3.91 -6.71 4.10
C PHE A 103 -3.30 -6.16 5.40
N ALA A 104 -1.96 -6.00 5.46
CA ALA A 104 -1.30 -5.41 6.62
C ALA A 104 -1.76 -3.96 6.87
N LYS A 105 -1.95 -3.16 5.81
CA LYS A 105 -2.48 -1.80 5.89
C LYS A 105 -3.94 -1.72 6.36
N MET A 106 -4.69 -2.81 6.19
CA MET A 106 -6.06 -2.99 6.71
C MET A 106 -6.08 -3.61 8.11
N PHE A 107 -4.93 -3.82 8.75
CA PHE A 107 -4.77 -4.51 10.04
C PHE A 107 -5.23 -5.97 10.05
N LEU A 108 -5.33 -6.60 8.89
CA LEU A 108 -5.66 -8.02 8.70
C LEU A 108 -4.37 -8.85 8.67
N PHE A 109 -3.69 -8.94 9.82
CA PHE A 109 -2.32 -9.44 9.90
C PHE A 109 -2.19 -10.94 9.59
N GLU A 110 -3.20 -11.75 9.87
CA GLU A 110 -3.21 -13.18 9.53
C GLU A 110 -3.21 -13.38 8.01
N GLN A 111 -4.07 -12.65 7.29
CA GLN A 111 -4.10 -12.67 5.82
C GLN A 111 -2.82 -12.08 5.23
N ALA A 112 -2.31 -11.01 5.85
CA ALA A 112 -1.05 -10.41 5.44
C ALA A 112 0.11 -11.41 5.52
N ASP A 113 0.22 -12.12 6.63
CA ASP A 113 1.24 -13.16 6.84
C ASP A 113 1.14 -14.26 5.78
N TYR A 114 -0.05 -14.79 5.53
CA TYR A 114 -0.28 -15.83 4.52
C TYR A 114 0.27 -15.43 3.13
N TYR A 115 -0.02 -14.20 2.68
CA TYR A 115 0.45 -13.75 1.37
C TYR A 115 1.94 -13.37 1.37
N LEU A 116 2.45 -12.78 2.46
CA LEU A 116 3.87 -12.46 2.60
C LEU A 116 4.74 -13.72 2.69
N GLU A 117 4.26 -14.77 3.32
CA GLU A 117 4.95 -16.07 3.36
C GLU A 117 5.06 -16.69 1.96
N LYS A 118 3.99 -16.64 1.16
CA LYS A 118 4.05 -17.04 -0.25
C LYS A 118 5.03 -16.20 -1.06
N ALA A 119 5.01 -14.89 -0.86
CA ALA A 119 5.94 -13.99 -1.53
C ALA A 119 7.40 -14.29 -1.15
N TYR A 120 7.68 -14.54 0.12
CA TYR A 120 9.01 -14.88 0.61
C TYR A 120 9.49 -16.21 0.08
N GLY A 121 8.63 -17.21 -0.03
CA GLY A 121 8.97 -18.51 -0.62
C GLY A 121 9.40 -18.43 -2.10
N ILE A 122 8.99 -17.37 -2.81
CA ILE A 122 9.33 -17.15 -4.22
C ILE A 122 10.54 -16.20 -4.37
N LEU A 123 10.54 -15.08 -3.66
CA LEU A 123 11.49 -13.98 -3.88
C LEU A 123 12.68 -14.00 -2.93
N THR A 124 12.52 -14.60 -1.75
CA THR A 124 13.56 -14.74 -0.70
C THR A 124 14.24 -13.40 -0.32
N GLU A 125 13.52 -12.28 -0.41
CA GLU A 125 14.04 -10.95 -0.10
C GLU A 125 13.91 -10.65 1.40
N GLU A 126 14.95 -10.08 2.01
CA GLU A 126 14.98 -9.66 3.42
C GLU A 126 13.83 -8.69 3.76
N LYS A 127 13.52 -7.76 2.86
CA LYS A 127 12.40 -6.81 3.04
C LYS A 127 11.04 -7.51 3.16
N ILE A 128 10.85 -8.62 2.46
CA ILE A 128 9.63 -9.42 2.52
C ILE A 128 9.63 -10.23 3.82
N ALA A 129 10.76 -10.83 4.18
CA ALA A 129 10.93 -11.51 5.46
C ALA A 129 10.60 -10.61 6.64
N PHE A 130 11.11 -9.38 6.65
CA PHE A 130 10.82 -8.39 7.69
C PHE A 130 9.31 -8.11 7.80
N ARG A 131 8.62 -7.91 6.69
CA ARG A 131 7.17 -7.65 6.68
C ARG A 131 6.36 -8.87 7.14
N MET A 132 6.78 -10.06 6.72
CA MET A 132 6.17 -11.33 7.14
C MET A 132 6.31 -11.51 8.65
N LEU A 133 7.51 -11.36 9.19
CA LEU A 133 7.75 -11.45 10.63
C LEU A 133 6.97 -10.38 11.41
N ALA A 134 6.90 -9.15 10.89
CA ALA A 134 6.10 -8.09 11.50
C ALA A 134 4.61 -8.46 11.56
N ALA A 135 4.04 -9.02 10.49
CA ALA A 135 2.66 -9.49 10.49
C ALA A 135 2.48 -10.63 11.51
N LYS A 136 3.37 -11.64 11.53
CA LYS A 136 3.34 -12.74 12.51
C LYS A 136 3.40 -12.23 13.95
N ARG A 137 4.30 -11.30 14.23
CA ARG A 137 4.48 -10.73 15.59
C ARG A 137 3.26 -9.98 16.10
N LEU A 138 2.44 -9.42 15.18
CA LEU A 138 1.26 -8.61 15.50
C LEU A 138 -0.02 -9.44 15.74
N TYR A 139 -0.12 -10.67 15.22
CA TYR A 139 -1.33 -11.48 15.42
C TYR A 139 -1.09 -12.77 16.21
N LYS A 140 0.13 -13.31 16.23
CA LYS A 140 0.47 -14.49 17.04
C LYS A 140 0.78 -14.11 18.46
N SER A 141 0.62 -15.06 19.38
CA SER A 141 1.16 -14.93 20.72
C SER A 141 2.70 -14.86 20.69
N GLU A 142 3.29 -14.27 21.71
CA GLU A 142 4.74 -14.16 21.84
C GLU A 142 5.43 -15.53 21.76
N GLN A 143 4.84 -16.53 22.42
CA GLN A 143 5.35 -17.90 22.44
C GLN A 143 5.35 -18.54 21.03
N GLU A 144 4.27 -18.38 20.28
CA GLU A 144 4.17 -18.90 18.91
C GLU A 144 5.15 -18.21 17.96
N TYR A 145 5.36 -16.90 18.12
CA TYR A 145 6.35 -16.16 17.35
C TYR A 145 7.77 -16.63 17.63
N ILE A 146 8.15 -16.79 18.92
CA ILE A 146 9.45 -17.29 19.33
C ILE A 146 9.69 -18.70 18.77
N CYS A 147 8.71 -19.60 18.87
CA CYS A 147 8.81 -20.95 18.29
C CYS A 147 9.05 -20.89 16.79
N TYR A 148 8.30 -20.04 16.07
CA TYR A 148 8.46 -19.88 14.61
C TYR A 148 9.88 -19.42 14.23
N VAL A 149 10.43 -18.41 14.94
CA VAL A 149 11.80 -17.93 14.67
C VAL A 149 12.85 -18.99 15.02
N ALA A 150 12.63 -19.77 16.08
CA ALA A 150 13.52 -20.87 16.46
C ALA A 150 13.57 -22.01 15.41
N GLU A 151 12.47 -22.24 14.72
CA GLU A 151 12.36 -23.21 13.63
C GLU A 151 12.95 -22.67 12.30
N HIS A 152 13.20 -21.35 12.19
CA HIS A 152 13.72 -20.67 11.01
C HIS A 152 14.96 -19.83 11.33
N PRO A 153 16.11 -20.46 11.58
CA PRO A 153 17.33 -19.76 12.00
C PRO A 153 17.80 -18.66 11.03
N GLU A 154 17.49 -18.82 9.74
CA GLU A 154 17.79 -17.85 8.68
C GLU A 154 17.07 -16.50 8.87
N LEU A 155 16.00 -16.48 9.66
CA LEU A 155 15.20 -15.28 9.95
C LEU A 155 15.62 -14.59 11.25
N PHE A 156 16.59 -15.12 11.98
CA PHE A 156 16.98 -14.63 13.30
C PHE A 156 17.43 -13.16 13.28
N GLU A 157 18.33 -12.80 12.35
CA GLU A 157 18.83 -11.42 12.25
C GLU A 157 17.70 -10.44 11.90
N VAL A 158 16.80 -10.84 11.00
CA VAL A 158 15.63 -10.03 10.62
C VAL A 158 14.67 -9.86 11.80
N SER A 159 14.48 -10.92 12.57
CA SER A 159 13.66 -10.89 13.81
C SER A 159 14.26 -9.95 14.84
N GLN A 160 15.57 -9.97 15.06
CA GLN A 160 16.26 -9.07 15.98
C GLN A 160 16.07 -7.60 15.56
N CYS A 161 16.27 -7.29 14.27
CA CYS A 161 16.04 -5.96 13.73
C CYS A 161 14.58 -5.50 13.92
N LEU A 162 13.60 -6.41 13.78
CA LEU A 162 12.20 -6.13 14.03
C LEU A 162 11.94 -5.78 15.49
N GLU A 163 12.45 -6.57 16.45
CA GLU A 163 12.26 -6.31 17.90
C GLU A 163 12.91 -4.98 18.32
N GLU A 164 14.08 -4.65 17.77
CA GLU A 164 14.72 -3.34 17.99
C GLU A 164 13.80 -2.20 17.54
N ARG A 165 13.24 -2.28 16.31
CA ARG A 165 12.31 -1.25 15.79
C ARG A 165 11.01 -1.16 16.58
N LEU A 166 10.48 -2.29 17.05
CA LEU A 166 9.30 -2.31 17.91
C LEU A 166 9.58 -1.62 19.25
N SER A 167 10.72 -1.92 19.87
CA SER A 167 11.17 -1.28 21.10
C SER A 167 11.35 0.24 20.92
N GLU A 168 11.97 0.67 19.84
CA GLU A 168 12.11 2.11 19.52
C GLU A 168 10.74 2.78 19.32
N SER A 169 9.84 2.13 18.59
CA SER A 169 8.48 2.62 18.36
C SER A 169 7.69 2.74 19.66
N GLU A 170 7.84 1.78 20.57
CA GLU A 170 7.22 1.82 21.89
C GLU A 170 7.77 2.99 22.73
N LYS A 171 9.08 3.19 22.75
CA LYS A 171 9.71 4.33 23.44
C LYS A 171 9.19 5.66 22.91
N MET A 172 9.11 5.79 21.57
CA MET A 172 8.55 6.99 20.94
C MET A 172 7.07 7.18 21.28
N TRP A 173 6.29 6.10 21.32
CA TRP A 173 4.89 6.17 21.75
C TRP A 173 4.74 6.66 23.19
N LEU A 174 5.52 6.15 24.11
CA LEU A 174 5.47 6.50 25.54
C LEU A 174 5.69 7.99 25.80
N VAL A 175 6.51 8.66 24.97
CA VAL A 175 6.78 10.11 25.08
C VAL A 175 5.91 10.97 24.16
N SER A 176 5.02 10.36 23.37
CA SER A 176 4.21 11.06 22.39
C SER A 176 3.11 11.91 23.05
N GLU A 177 2.78 13.04 22.42
CA GLU A 177 1.68 13.89 22.84
C GLU A 177 0.33 13.16 22.88
N LYS A 178 0.13 12.20 21.95
CA LYS A 178 -1.08 11.37 21.92
C LYS A 178 -1.20 10.47 23.17
N LYS A 179 -0.08 9.85 23.56
CA LYS A 179 -0.03 9.03 24.78
C LYS A 179 -0.32 9.89 26.02
N LYS A 180 0.28 11.05 26.11
CA LYS A 180 0.04 12.01 27.19
C LYS A 180 -1.42 12.42 27.29
N GLN A 181 -2.07 12.75 26.16
CA GLN A 181 -3.50 13.07 26.14
C GLN A 181 -4.37 11.92 26.64
N ILE A 182 -4.04 10.67 26.27
CA ILE A 182 -4.75 9.49 26.75
C ILE A 182 -4.56 9.29 28.28
N ASP A 183 -3.34 9.52 28.77
CA ASP A 183 -3.04 9.36 30.19
C ASP A 183 -3.74 10.45 31.03
N ASP A 184 -3.82 11.68 30.52
CA ASP A 184 -4.55 12.76 31.18
C ASP A 184 -6.06 12.46 31.22
N LEU A 185 -6.63 11.91 30.14
CA LEU A 185 -8.01 11.40 30.14
C LEU A 185 -8.24 10.30 31.20
N LYS A 186 -7.31 9.37 31.32
CA LYS A 186 -7.41 8.33 32.36
C LYS A 186 -7.40 8.92 33.76
N LYS A 187 -6.52 9.90 34.01
CA LYS A 187 -6.46 10.61 35.30
C LYS A 187 -7.78 11.31 35.62
N CYS A 188 -8.39 12.05 34.67
CA CYS A 188 -9.71 12.69 34.88
C CYS A 188 -10.78 11.66 35.27
N LYS A 189 -10.77 10.49 34.62
CA LYS A 189 -11.68 9.39 34.98
C LYS A 189 -11.44 8.87 36.40
N ASP A 190 -10.19 8.63 36.76
CA ASP A 190 -9.81 8.06 38.07
C ASP A 190 -10.09 9.04 39.23
N LEU A 191 -10.00 10.37 38.94
CA LEU A 191 -10.34 11.42 39.91
C LEU A 191 -11.84 11.69 40.01
N GLY A 192 -12.67 11.02 39.21
CA GLY A 192 -14.13 11.21 39.22
C GLY A 192 -14.60 12.50 38.52
N GLU A 193 -13.74 13.18 37.79
CA GLU A 193 -14.05 14.41 37.02
C GLU A 193 -14.81 14.08 35.74
N ALA A 194 -16.01 13.52 35.91
CA ALA A 194 -16.76 12.94 34.78
C ALA A 194 -17.06 13.97 33.66
N GLN A 195 -17.39 15.21 34.01
CA GLN A 195 -17.68 16.24 33.03
C GLN A 195 -16.45 16.56 32.15
N LEU A 196 -15.30 16.78 32.78
CA LEU A 196 -14.05 17.07 32.07
C LEU A 196 -13.61 15.88 31.20
N TYR A 197 -13.77 14.66 31.71
CA TYR A 197 -13.49 13.44 30.95
C TYR A 197 -14.32 13.36 29.65
N TYR A 198 -15.63 13.61 29.73
CA TYR A 198 -16.48 13.56 28.53
C TYR A 198 -16.20 14.69 27.55
N GLU A 199 -15.93 15.91 28.02
CA GLU A 199 -15.56 17.06 27.18
C GLU A 199 -14.27 16.80 26.39
N GLU A 200 -13.23 16.31 27.06
CA GLU A 200 -11.95 15.99 26.40
C GLU A 200 -12.07 14.80 25.45
N MET A 201 -12.83 13.76 25.83
CA MET A 201 -13.09 12.62 24.96
C MET A 201 -13.85 13.03 23.67
N GLU A 202 -14.85 13.93 23.81
CA GLU A 202 -15.56 14.46 22.66
C GLU A 202 -14.64 15.29 21.76
N ARG A 203 -13.79 16.14 22.34
CA ARG A 203 -12.79 16.94 21.62
C ARG A 203 -11.83 16.06 20.81
N MET A 204 -11.29 15.01 21.43
CA MET A 204 -10.41 14.05 20.77
C MET A 204 -11.14 13.31 19.62
N THR A 205 -12.36 12.86 19.86
CA THR A 205 -13.18 12.15 18.87
C THR A 205 -13.48 13.04 17.66
N ASN A 206 -13.83 14.31 17.90
CA ASN A 206 -14.11 15.25 16.82
C ASN A 206 -12.85 15.53 15.98
N ARG A 207 -11.67 15.67 16.62
CA ARG A 207 -10.40 15.80 15.90
C ARG A 207 -10.09 14.58 15.02
N LEU A 208 -10.33 13.36 15.53
CA LEU A 208 -10.16 12.14 14.73
C LEU A 208 -11.12 12.09 13.54
N LYS A 209 -12.40 12.47 13.73
CA LYS A 209 -13.39 12.54 12.66
C LYS A 209 -13.00 13.58 11.59
N GLU A 210 -12.48 14.73 11.99
CA GLU A 210 -12.00 15.76 11.05
C GLU A 210 -10.79 15.31 10.26
N ASN A 211 -9.82 14.66 10.92
CA ASN A 211 -8.65 14.10 10.24
C ASN A 211 -9.07 13.02 9.24
N PHE A 212 -9.97 12.12 9.62
CA PHE A 212 -10.50 11.10 8.72
C PHE A 212 -11.20 11.71 7.49
N ARG A 213 -12.04 12.74 7.69
CA ARG A 213 -12.70 13.43 6.58
C ARG A 213 -11.72 14.10 5.63
N ARG A 214 -10.63 14.69 6.14
CA ARG A 214 -9.56 15.26 5.30
C ARG A 214 -8.87 14.19 4.45
N CYS A 215 -8.55 13.04 5.03
CA CYS A 215 -7.94 11.93 4.28
C CYS A 215 -8.87 11.34 3.18
N LEU A 216 -10.19 11.58 3.25
CA LEU A 216 -11.12 11.14 2.20
C LEU A 216 -11.30 12.17 1.06
N GLN A 217 -10.82 13.41 1.24
CA GLN A 217 -10.93 14.49 0.27
C GLN A 217 -9.66 14.68 -0.58
N GLU A 218 -8.53 14.08 -0.16
CA GLU A 218 -7.28 13.95 -0.90
C GLU A 218 -7.28 12.66 -1.75
#